data_e39ba166bf2fa88f1fb5f99695d84030
#
_entry.id   e39ba166bf2fa88f1fb5f99695d84030
#
_cell.length_a   1.000
_cell.length_b   1.000
_cell.length_c   1.000
_cell.angle_alpha   90.00
_cell.angle_beta   90.00
_cell.angle_gamma   90.00
#
_symmetry.space_group_name_H-M   'P 1'
#
loop_
_entity.id
_entity.type
_entity.pdbx_description
1 polymer ?
#
loop_
_entity_poly.entity_id
_entity_poly.type
_entity_poly.pdbx_seq_one_letter_code
_entity_poly.pdbx_strand_id
1 'polypeptide(L)'
;MIPNTRGLPGYTFERAAGELWRSRFDTERNVIVVNSGHRDFVFATKTRALQLRYLVRLYVKELVLKNFAGMSAEQLLERMVELSLYAEEKLKAAY
;
A
#
# COMPACT_ATOMS: atom_id res chain seq x y z
N MET A 1 7.67 10.83 -5.09
CA MET A 1 7.24 10.34 -3.77
C MET A 1 6.40 11.38 -3.07
N ILE A 2 5.36 10.96 -2.39
CA ILE A 2 4.49 11.85 -1.63
C ILE A 2 5.23 12.30 -0.37
N PRO A 3 5.29 13.61 -0.10
CA PRO A 3 5.90 14.08 1.14
C PRO A 3 5.22 13.47 2.36
N ASN A 4 6.01 13.07 3.31
CA ASN A 4 5.51 12.53 4.56
C ASN A 4 5.07 13.66 5.48
N THR A 5 3.78 13.82 5.66
CA THR A 5 3.24 14.80 6.59
C THR A 5 2.54 14.06 7.71
N ARG A 6 2.80 14.45 8.96
CA ARG A 6 2.13 13.88 10.13
C ARG A 6 2.34 12.38 10.30
N GLY A 7 3.48 11.89 9.90
CA GLY A 7 3.81 10.49 10.09
C GLY A 7 3.21 9.52 9.08
N LEU A 8 2.43 9.99 8.12
CA LEU A 8 1.95 9.11 7.07
C LEU A 8 3.09 8.79 6.10
N PRO A 9 3.30 7.51 5.77
CA PRO A 9 4.37 7.15 4.86
C PRO A 9 4.09 7.55 3.43
N GLY A 10 5.15 7.78 2.67
CA GLY A 10 5.06 7.87 1.23
C GLY A 10 5.07 6.46 0.62
N TYR A 11 5.17 6.38 -0.69
CA TYR A 11 5.31 5.10 -1.36
C TYR A 11 6.31 5.22 -2.51
N THR A 12 6.91 4.08 -2.87
CA THR A 12 7.85 4.01 -3.97
C THR A 12 7.76 2.63 -4.61
N PHE A 13 8.44 2.46 -5.74
CA PHE A 13 8.41 1.21 -6.47
C PHE A 13 9.80 0.62 -6.56
N GLU A 14 9.85 -0.72 -6.49
CA GLU A 14 11.07 -1.47 -6.71
C GLU A 14 10.71 -2.67 -7.56
N ARG A 15 11.44 -2.88 -8.64
CA ARG A 15 11.17 -4.03 -9.50
C ARG A 15 11.93 -5.25 -8.97
N ALA A 16 11.20 -6.19 -8.41
CA ALA A 16 11.76 -7.44 -7.91
C ALA A 16 11.02 -8.61 -8.54
N ALA A 17 11.23 -8.79 -9.84
CA ALA A 17 10.59 -9.85 -10.61
C ALA A 17 11.02 -11.21 -10.05
N GLY A 18 10.05 -12.12 -9.93
CA GLY A 18 10.31 -13.43 -9.37
C GLY A 18 10.20 -13.52 -7.86
N GLU A 19 10.15 -12.39 -7.18
CA GLU A 19 9.92 -12.36 -5.74
C GLU A 19 8.42 -12.42 -5.46
N LEU A 20 8.06 -13.04 -4.33
CA LEU A 20 6.65 -13.26 -4.01
C LEU A 20 5.99 -12.10 -3.26
N TRP A 21 6.78 -11.22 -2.67
CA TRP A 21 6.20 -10.12 -1.91
C TRP A 21 5.58 -9.07 -2.84
N ARG A 22 4.43 -8.54 -2.43
CA ARG A 22 3.74 -7.49 -3.19
C ARG A 22 4.16 -6.11 -2.73
N SER A 23 4.34 -5.95 -1.42
CA SER A 23 4.76 -4.69 -0.83
C SER A 23 5.45 -4.98 0.49
N ARG A 24 6.24 -4.02 0.95
CA ARG A 24 6.86 -4.08 2.26
C ARG A 24 7.06 -2.66 2.77
N PHE A 25 7.34 -2.52 4.04
CA PHE A 25 7.55 -1.22 4.66
C PHE A 25 9.03 -1.01 4.93
N ASP A 26 9.56 0.11 4.43
CA ASP A 26 10.94 0.52 4.71
C ASP A 26 10.89 1.52 5.86
N THR A 27 11.27 1.04 7.05
CA THR A 27 11.17 1.84 8.27
C THR A 27 12.16 3.01 8.29
N GLU A 28 13.32 2.85 7.68
CA GLU A 28 14.33 3.90 7.66
C GLU A 28 13.87 5.10 6.85
N ARG A 29 13.25 4.85 5.71
CA ARG A 29 12.78 5.92 4.83
C ARG A 29 11.33 6.30 5.08
N ASN A 30 10.63 5.55 5.93
CA ASN A 30 9.20 5.73 6.16
C ASN A 30 8.41 5.71 4.84
N VAL A 31 8.68 4.71 4.01
CA VAL A 31 7.97 4.54 2.74
C VAL A 31 7.49 3.11 2.57
N ILE A 32 6.40 2.97 1.85
CA ILE A 32 5.88 1.68 1.45
C ILE A 32 6.49 1.37 0.08
N VAL A 33 7.17 0.23 0.00
CA VAL A 33 7.83 -0.21 -1.24
C VAL A 33 6.90 -1.19 -1.95
N VAL A 34 6.53 -0.87 -3.18
CA VAL A 34 5.65 -1.71 -3.99
C VAL A 34 6.50 -2.45 -5.02
N ASN A 35 6.31 -3.77 -5.10
CA ASN A 35 7.03 -4.58 -6.08
C ASN A 35 6.39 -4.45 -7.45
N SER A 36 6.96 -3.60 -8.29
CA SER A 36 6.46 -3.37 -9.64
C SER A 36 6.75 -4.54 -10.59
N GLY A 37 7.55 -5.50 -10.17
CA GLY A 37 7.81 -6.72 -10.94
C GLY A 37 6.88 -7.87 -10.60
N HIS A 38 6.02 -7.72 -9.58
CA HIS A 38 5.08 -8.76 -9.22
C HIS A 38 3.99 -8.88 -10.29
N ARG A 39 3.59 -10.12 -10.61
CA ARG A 39 2.60 -10.34 -11.67
C ARG A 39 1.27 -9.62 -11.43
N ASP A 40 0.86 -9.48 -10.17
CA ASP A 40 -0.39 -8.79 -9.85
C ASP A 40 -0.28 -7.30 -10.11
N PHE A 41 0.89 -6.71 -9.88
CA PHE A 41 1.13 -5.32 -10.25
C PHE A 41 1.01 -5.14 -11.76
N VAL A 42 1.66 -6.03 -12.52
CA VAL A 42 1.62 -5.97 -13.99
C VAL A 42 0.19 -6.10 -14.49
N PHE A 43 -0.58 -7.03 -13.93
CA PHE A 43 -1.99 -7.17 -14.28
C PHE A 43 -2.76 -5.88 -14.00
N ALA A 44 -2.51 -5.26 -12.86
CA ALA A 44 -3.23 -4.05 -12.45
C ALA A 44 -2.93 -2.85 -13.35
N THR A 45 -1.84 -2.89 -14.11
CA THR A 45 -1.51 -1.79 -15.04
C THR A 45 -2.43 -1.72 -16.25
N LYS A 46 -3.31 -2.70 -16.44
CA LYS A 46 -4.24 -2.71 -17.58
C LYS A 46 -5.13 -1.49 -17.63
N THR A 47 -5.58 -1.01 -16.49
CA THR A 47 -6.34 0.23 -16.42
C THR A 47 -5.87 1.05 -15.24
N ARG A 48 -6.11 2.35 -15.33
CA ARG A 48 -5.76 3.27 -14.26
C ARG A 48 -6.54 2.98 -12.99
N ALA A 49 -7.81 2.61 -13.14
CA ALA A 49 -8.67 2.27 -12.00
C ALA A 49 -8.18 1.04 -11.25
N LEU A 50 -7.78 -0.01 -11.99
CA LEU A 50 -7.24 -1.22 -11.37
C LEU A 50 -5.93 -0.92 -10.65
N GLN A 51 -5.06 -0.13 -11.27
CA GLN A 51 -3.79 0.21 -10.68
C GLN A 51 -3.99 0.98 -9.37
N LEU A 52 -4.88 1.96 -9.36
CA LEU A 52 -5.17 2.72 -8.15
C LEU A 52 -5.70 1.82 -7.03
N ARG A 53 -6.65 0.94 -7.35
CA ARG A 53 -7.20 0.02 -6.35
C ARG A 53 -6.15 -0.91 -5.77
N TYR A 54 -5.27 -1.40 -6.62
CA TYR A 54 -4.19 -2.27 -6.17
C TYR A 54 -3.26 -1.53 -5.21
N LEU A 55 -2.85 -0.32 -5.58
CA LEU A 55 -1.99 0.49 -4.73
C LEU A 55 -2.65 0.83 -3.40
N VAL A 56 -3.95 1.18 -3.43
CA VAL A 56 -4.69 1.47 -2.20
C VAL A 56 -4.67 0.27 -1.26
N ARG A 57 -4.91 -0.92 -1.79
CA ARG A 57 -4.91 -2.13 -0.96
C ARG A 57 -3.56 -2.41 -0.33
N LEU A 58 -2.48 -2.23 -1.09
CA LEU A 58 -1.14 -2.43 -0.54
C LEU A 58 -0.80 -1.38 0.50
N TYR A 59 -1.16 -0.14 0.24
CA TYR A 59 -0.93 0.96 1.17
C TYR A 59 -1.64 0.70 2.49
N VAL A 60 -2.91 0.32 2.42
CA VAL A 60 -3.70 0.00 3.62
C VAL A 60 -3.12 -1.21 4.36
N LYS A 61 -2.73 -2.25 3.61
CA LYS A 61 -2.10 -3.43 4.22
C LYS A 61 -0.90 -3.04 5.08
N GLU A 62 0.00 -2.22 4.53
CA GLU A 62 1.20 -1.84 5.26
C GLU A 62 0.90 -0.93 6.44
N LEU A 63 -0.07 -0.03 6.30
CA LEU A 63 -0.48 0.82 7.42
C LEU A 63 -1.08 0.00 8.56
N VAL A 64 -1.90 -0.98 8.23
CA VAL A 64 -2.52 -1.85 9.24
C VAL A 64 -1.47 -2.67 9.96
N LEU A 65 -0.55 -3.28 9.22
CA LEU A 65 0.51 -4.07 9.82
C LEU A 65 1.40 -3.24 10.74
N LYS A 66 1.67 -2.00 10.36
CA LYS A 66 2.53 -1.13 11.14
C LYS A 66 1.86 -0.59 12.40
N ASN A 67 0.60 -0.17 12.29
CA ASN A 67 -0.04 0.61 13.35
C ASN A 67 -0.96 -0.20 14.26
N PHE A 68 -1.35 -1.40 13.86
CA PHE A 68 -2.33 -2.18 14.61
C PHE A 68 -1.80 -3.58 14.95
N ALA A 69 -0.49 -3.68 15.17
CA ALA A 69 0.14 -4.93 15.59
C ALA A 69 -0.48 -5.38 16.93
N GLY A 70 -0.71 -6.67 17.07
CA GLY A 70 -1.29 -7.22 18.28
C GLY A 70 -2.80 -7.33 18.26
N MET A 71 -3.46 -6.80 17.26
CA MET A 71 -4.91 -6.95 17.12
C MET A 71 -5.24 -8.30 16.50
N SER A 72 -6.46 -8.77 16.76
CA SER A 72 -6.94 -10.01 16.15
C SER A 72 -7.12 -9.83 14.65
N ALA A 73 -7.17 -10.95 13.92
CA ALA A 73 -7.39 -10.90 12.47
C ALA A 73 -8.69 -10.17 12.13
N GLU A 74 -9.75 -10.40 12.90
CA GLU A 74 -11.02 -9.74 12.68
C GLU A 74 -10.90 -8.22 12.82
N GLN A 75 -10.21 -7.78 13.86
CA GLN A 75 -10.00 -6.35 14.09
C GLN A 75 -9.15 -5.72 12.99
N LEU A 76 -8.13 -6.44 12.52
CA LEU A 76 -7.28 -5.96 11.43
C LEU A 76 -8.09 -5.78 10.15
N LEU A 77 -8.97 -6.74 9.84
CA LEU A 77 -9.81 -6.65 8.65
C LEU A 77 -10.78 -5.48 8.73
N GLU A 78 -11.35 -5.22 9.92
CA GLU A 78 -12.20 -4.06 10.13
C GLU A 78 -11.43 -2.76 9.87
N ARG A 79 -10.19 -2.68 10.36
CA ARG A 79 -9.35 -1.49 10.11
C ARG A 79 -9.04 -1.34 8.63
N MET A 80 -8.83 -2.45 7.92
CA MET A 80 -8.58 -2.38 6.47
C MET A 80 -9.77 -1.81 5.71
N VAL A 81 -10.98 -2.24 6.06
CA VAL A 81 -12.19 -1.71 5.43
C VAL A 81 -12.31 -0.20 5.70
N GLU A 82 -12.15 0.19 6.94
CA GLU A 82 -12.26 1.59 7.34
C GLU A 82 -11.24 2.47 6.64
N LEU A 83 -9.97 2.04 6.64
CA LEU A 83 -8.90 2.83 6.06
C LEU A 83 -8.91 2.86 4.54
N SER A 84 -9.51 1.86 3.90
CA SER A 84 -9.55 1.79 2.45
C SER A 84 -10.26 2.99 1.83
N LEU A 85 -11.30 3.49 2.46
CA LEU A 85 -12.01 4.65 1.96
C LEU A 85 -11.13 5.90 1.97
N TYR A 86 -10.44 6.12 3.09
CA TYR A 86 -9.58 7.29 3.21
C TYR A 86 -8.34 7.19 2.35
N ALA A 87 -7.75 6.00 2.27
CA ALA A 87 -6.56 5.79 1.45
C ALA A 87 -6.87 6.00 -0.02
N GLU A 88 -8.02 5.55 -0.49
CA GLU A 88 -8.41 5.74 -1.88
C GLU A 88 -8.50 7.22 -2.24
N GLU A 89 -9.15 8.02 -1.40
CA GLU A 89 -9.26 9.46 -1.63
C GLU A 89 -7.90 10.13 -1.63
N LYS A 90 -7.06 9.78 -0.67
CA LYS A 90 -5.74 10.36 -0.55
C LYS A 90 -4.84 10.03 -1.75
N LEU A 91 -4.78 8.75 -2.12
CA LEU A 91 -3.94 8.32 -3.23
C LEU A 91 -4.50 8.79 -4.57
N LYS A 92 -5.80 8.88 -4.71
CA LYS A 92 -6.44 9.37 -5.91
C LYS A 92 -6.06 10.81 -6.18
N ALA A 93 -6.00 11.63 -5.15
CA ALA A 93 -5.61 13.03 -5.28
C ALA A 93 -4.13 13.17 -5.68
N ALA A 94 -3.28 12.25 -5.23
CA ALA A 94 -1.85 12.28 -5.52
C ALA A 94 -1.48 11.53 -6.81
N TYR A 95 -2.33 10.61 -7.21
CA TYR A 95 -2.09 9.73 -8.34
C TYR A 95 -2.50 10.38 -9.66
#